data_a81f6a058421acac32799175b800ec65
#
_entry.id   a81f6a058421acac32799175b800ec65
#
_cell.length_a   1.000
_cell.length_b   1.000
_cell.length_c   1.000
_cell.angle_alpha   90.00
_cell.angle_beta   90.00
_cell.angle_gamma   90.00
#
_symmetry.space_group_name_H-M   'P 1'
#
loop_
_entity.id
_entity.type
_entity.pdbx_description
1 polymer ?
#
loop_
_entity_poly.entity_id
_entity_poly.type
_entity_poly.pdbx_seq_one_letter_code
_entity_poly.pdbx_strand_id
1 'polypeptide(L)'
;LTLAGLITGWAILPAGSAFAWTLFIVALLFVPALLPIFAGSSLRREPTTLESQILTIGDDIVSALTLTGARIVLLAHQSWVMLDAVVRTLHRVYVSRRNLLEWATAAQLQSSLKPSLAGTYRLMFPSVAIGVAVFLAFFGLPSGLSAASLPLALAWCLAPAFAYWISMPALDRSSAELEQDVRRDLRKIALRTWRYFDAHVVSSDNMLPPDNFQEDPLPQIAHRTSPTNIGLYLLSTVSACEM
;
A
#
# COMPACT_ATOMS: atom_id res chain seq x y z
N LEU A 1 -6.86 9.70 14.81
CA LEU A 1 -8.25 10.12 15.07
C LEU A 1 -9.21 8.91 15.13
N THR A 2 -9.22 8.02 14.15
CA THR A 2 -10.14 6.84 14.09
C THR A 2 -10.05 5.95 15.32
N LEU A 3 -8.84 5.57 15.75
CA LEU A 3 -8.63 4.77 16.96
C LEU A 3 -9.13 5.50 18.22
N ALA A 4 -8.82 6.79 18.35
CA ALA A 4 -9.30 7.59 19.47
C ALA A 4 -10.83 7.67 19.48
N GLY A 5 -11.46 7.88 18.32
CA GLY A 5 -12.93 7.89 18.18
C GLY A 5 -13.58 6.58 18.59
N LEU A 6 -12.98 5.42 18.26
CA LEU A 6 -13.45 4.11 18.69
C LEU A 6 -13.37 3.97 20.20
N ILE A 7 -12.20 4.22 20.81
CA ILE A 7 -11.99 4.08 22.26
C ILE A 7 -12.93 5.01 23.05
N THR A 8 -13.07 6.27 22.60
CA THR A 8 -13.97 7.24 23.24
C THR A 8 -15.43 6.77 23.13
N GLY A 9 -15.84 6.29 21.97
CA GLY A 9 -17.20 5.76 21.80
C GLY A 9 -17.50 4.57 22.70
N TRP A 10 -16.55 3.65 22.87
CA TRP A 10 -16.72 2.50 23.77
C TRP A 10 -16.75 2.87 25.25
N ALA A 11 -16.05 3.94 25.63
CA ALA A 11 -15.99 4.41 27.00
C ALA A 11 -17.22 5.24 27.44
N ILE A 12 -17.83 5.98 26.51
CA ILE A 12 -18.85 6.97 26.83
C ILE A 12 -20.26 6.51 26.44
N LEU A 13 -20.40 5.76 25.32
CA LEU A 13 -21.71 5.42 24.79
C LEU A 13 -22.30 4.17 25.45
N PRO A 14 -23.64 4.10 25.64
CA PRO A 14 -24.32 2.87 26.02
C PRO A 14 -24.03 1.74 25.00
N ALA A 15 -24.10 0.48 25.45
CA ALA A 15 -23.68 -0.67 24.66
C ALA A 15 -24.25 -0.72 23.22
N GLY A 16 -25.56 -0.46 23.07
CA GLY A 16 -26.20 -0.45 21.74
C GLY A 16 -25.68 0.68 20.85
N SER A 17 -25.53 1.88 21.41
CA SER A 17 -25.00 3.04 20.67
C SER A 17 -23.51 2.87 20.36
N ALA A 18 -22.73 2.25 21.24
CA ALA A 18 -21.32 1.94 21.01
C ALA A 18 -21.12 0.94 19.87
N PHE A 19 -22.02 -0.06 19.75
CA PHE A 19 -22.02 -0.99 18.64
C PHE A 19 -22.35 -0.28 17.30
N ALA A 20 -23.41 0.54 17.29
CA ALA A 20 -23.78 1.33 16.10
C ALA A 20 -22.66 2.30 15.69
N TRP A 21 -22.00 2.92 16.66
CA TRP A 21 -20.84 3.79 16.46
C TRP A 21 -19.66 3.04 15.84
N THR A 22 -19.37 1.84 16.34
CA THR A 22 -18.31 0.98 15.78
C THR A 22 -18.60 0.63 14.34
N LEU A 23 -19.83 0.21 14.02
CA LEU A 23 -20.27 -0.06 12.65
C LEU A 23 -20.17 1.17 11.76
N PHE A 24 -20.56 2.34 12.26
CA PHE A 24 -20.45 3.60 11.51
C PHE A 24 -18.98 3.90 11.16
N ILE A 25 -18.06 3.80 12.12
CA ILE A 25 -16.64 4.05 11.85
C ILE A 25 -16.06 3.01 10.88
N VAL A 26 -16.42 1.73 11.03
CA VAL A 26 -16.02 0.67 10.10
C VAL A 26 -16.55 0.96 8.70
N ALA A 27 -17.83 1.30 8.57
CA ALA A 27 -18.44 1.68 7.29
C ALA A 27 -17.72 2.89 6.66
N LEU A 28 -17.36 3.90 7.46
CA LEU A 28 -16.62 5.07 6.98
C LEU A 28 -15.24 4.70 6.41
N LEU A 29 -14.57 3.67 6.95
CA LEU A 29 -13.30 3.17 6.41
C LEU A 29 -13.44 2.52 5.04
N PHE A 30 -14.64 2.03 4.68
CA PHE A 30 -14.91 1.48 3.35
C PHE A 30 -15.12 2.56 2.29
N VAL A 31 -15.55 3.76 2.66
CA VAL A 31 -15.88 4.84 1.69
C VAL A 31 -14.76 5.08 0.67
N PRO A 32 -13.47 5.31 1.07
CA PRO A 32 -12.40 5.55 0.11
C PRO A 32 -12.14 4.38 -0.84
N ALA A 33 -12.40 3.14 -0.38
CA ALA A 33 -12.19 1.93 -1.18
C ALA A 33 -13.34 1.70 -2.19
N LEU A 34 -14.53 2.18 -1.89
CA LEU A 34 -15.71 2.05 -2.75
C LEU A 34 -15.81 3.17 -3.80
N LEU A 35 -15.27 4.36 -3.52
CA LEU A 35 -15.34 5.51 -4.43
C LEU A 35 -14.85 5.21 -5.86
N PRO A 36 -13.70 4.51 -6.09
CA PRO A 36 -13.23 4.17 -7.42
C PRO A 36 -14.21 3.25 -8.18
N ILE A 37 -14.91 2.35 -7.46
CA ILE A 37 -15.89 1.43 -8.05
C ILE A 37 -17.06 2.23 -8.63
N PHE A 38 -17.60 3.19 -7.87
CA PHE A 38 -18.67 4.06 -8.33
C PHE A 38 -18.22 5.01 -9.46
N ALA A 39 -17.02 5.58 -9.34
CA ALA A 39 -16.46 6.45 -10.38
C ALA A 39 -16.16 5.68 -11.67
N GLY A 40 -15.59 4.48 -11.56
CA GLY A 40 -15.24 3.64 -12.71
C GLY A 40 -16.46 3.15 -13.49
N SER A 41 -17.56 2.84 -12.81
CA SER A 41 -18.82 2.45 -13.48
C SER A 41 -19.48 3.58 -14.27
N SER A 42 -19.25 4.83 -13.84
CA SER A 42 -19.84 6.02 -14.49
C SER A 42 -19.03 6.57 -15.67
N LEU A 43 -17.71 6.31 -15.72
CA LEU A 43 -16.78 6.92 -16.68
C LEU A 43 -16.34 5.99 -17.83
N ARG A 44 -16.72 4.72 -17.80
CA ARG A 44 -16.36 3.78 -18.88
C ARG A 44 -17.13 4.09 -20.15
N ARG A 45 -16.42 4.66 -21.14
CA ARG A 45 -16.93 4.98 -22.49
C ARG A 45 -16.77 3.84 -23.49
N GLU A 46 -16.11 2.74 -23.14
CA GLU A 46 -15.86 1.61 -24.05
C GLU A 46 -16.98 0.57 -23.96
N PRO A 47 -17.42 -0.02 -25.10
CA PRO A 47 -18.45 -1.07 -25.12
C PRO A 47 -17.83 -2.39 -24.62
N THR A 48 -17.83 -2.59 -23.31
CA THR A 48 -17.45 -3.87 -22.68
C THR A 48 -18.70 -4.74 -22.50
N THR A 49 -18.54 -6.07 -22.58
CA THR A 49 -19.66 -6.99 -22.33
C THR A 49 -20.13 -6.88 -20.88
N LEU A 50 -21.43 -7.04 -20.62
CA LEU A 50 -22.01 -7.02 -19.26
C LEU A 50 -21.31 -8.02 -18.34
N GLU A 51 -20.95 -9.19 -18.84
CA GLU A 51 -20.21 -10.23 -18.10
C GLU A 51 -18.86 -9.72 -17.61
N SER A 52 -18.08 -9.09 -18.49
CA SER A 52 -16.79 -8.50 -18.14
C SER A 52 -16.93 -7.38 -17.10
N GLN A 53 -18.01 -6.60 -17.15
CA GLN A 53 -18.26 -5.55 -16.17
C GLN A 53 -18.59 -6.13 -14.79
N ILE A 54 -19.42 -7.16 -14.72
CA ILE A 54 -19.80 -7.81 -13.45
C ILE A 54 -18.57 -8.44 -12.80
N LEU A 55 -17.73 -9.14 -13.56
CA LEU A 55 -16.51 -9.74 -13.04
C LEU A 55 -15.55 -8.68 -12.49
N THR A 56 -15.34 -7.58 -13.21
CA THR A 56 -14.46 -6.50 -12.76
C THR A 56 -14.99 -5.83 -11.48
N ILE A 57 -16.29 -5.56 -11.39
CA ILE A 57 -16.91 -5.01 -10.18
C ILE A 57 -16.77 -5.98 -9.00
N GLY A 58 -16.92 -7.30 -9.26
CA GLY A 58 -16.69 -8.32 -8.25
C GLY A 58 -15.26 -8.30 -7.69
N ASP A 59 -14.27 -8.25 -8.56
CA ASP A 59 -12.85 -8.18 -8.18
C ASP A 59 -12.54 -6.88 -7.42
N ASP A 60 -13.11 -5.76 -7.85
CA ASP A 60 -12.96 -4.47 -7.18
C ASP A 60 -13.56 -4.48 -5.77
N ILE A 61 -14.73 -5.11 -5.58
CA ILE A 61 -15.37 -5.28 -4.27
C ILE A 61 -14.51 -6.17 -3.37
N VAL A 62 -14.04 -7.31 -3.85
CA VAL A 62 -13.15 -8.21 -3.08
C VAL A 62 -11.88 -7.48 -2.66
N SER A 63 -11.29 -6.71 -3.56
CA SER A 63 -10.11 -5.89 -3.27
C SER A 63 -10.41 -4.83 -2.21
N ALA A 64 -11.54 -4.12 -2.32
CA ALA A 64 -11.98 -3.12 -1.34
C ALA A 64 -12.19 -3.74 0.06
N LEU A 65 -12.83 -4.90 0.12
CA LEU A 65 -13.06 -5.65 1.38
C LEU A 65 -11.74 -6.09 2.00
N THR A 66 -10.84 -6.66 1.20
CA THR A 66 -9.54 -7.15 1.65
C THR A 66 -8.67 -6.02 2.18
N LEU A 67 -8.55 -4.91 1.43
CA LEU A 67 -7.76 -3.75 1.82
C LEU A 67 -8.32 -3.08 3.08
N THR A 68 -9.65 -2.93 3.17
CA THR A 68 -10.26 -2.32 4.36
C THR A 68 -10.18 -3.23 5.56
N GLY A 69 -10.37 -4.54 5.40
CA GLY A 69 -10.14 -5.53 6.45
C GLY A 69 -8.70 -5.47 6.99
N ALA A 70 -7.71 -5.43 6.10
CA ALA A 70 -6.31 -5.26 6.50
C ALA A 70 -6.07 -3.93 7.25
N ARG A 71 -6.67 -2.82 6.80
CA ARG A 71 -6.59 -1.51 7.50
C ARG A 71 -7.18 -1.57 8.90
N ILE A 72 -8.28 -2.27 9.11
CA ILE A 72 -8.92 -2.43 10.43
C ILE A 72 -8.03 -3.25 11.36
N VAL A 73 -7.48 -4.37 10.89
CA VAL A 73 -6.55 -5.21 11.66
C VAL A 73 -5.29 -4.44 12.04
N LEU A 74 -4.75 -3.64 11.12
CA LEU A 74 -3.51 -2.88 11.33
C LEU A 74 -3.75 -1.49 11.95
N LEU A 75 -4.99 -1.10 12.25
CA LEU A 75 -5.36 0.25 12.70
C LEU A 75 -4.59 0.71 13.93
N ALA A 76 -4.45 -0.16 14.94
CA ALA A 76 -3.72 0.17 16.17
C ALA A 76 -2.23 0.42 15.88
N HIS A 77 -1.61 -0.42 15.05
CA HIS A 77 -0.22 -0.25 14.64
C HIS A 77 0.00 1.04 13.84
N GLN A 78 -0.84 1.29 12.84
CA GLN A 78 -0.77 2.52 12.04
C GLN A 78 -0.96 3.77 12.90
N SER A 79 -1.90 3.73 13.85
CA SER A 79 -2.13 4.83 14.78
C SER A 79 -0.91 5.12 15.66
N TRP A 80 -0.25 4.07 16.13
CA TRP A 80 0.99 4.21 16.90
C TRP A 80 2.12 4.81 16.08
N VAL A 81 2.37 4.28 14.88
CA VAL A 81 3.43 4.76 14.00
C VAL A 81 3.22 6.22 13.62
N MET A 82 1.96 6.63 13.33
CA MET A 82 1.62 8.02 13.06
C MET A 82 1.84 8.93 14.26
N LEU A 83 1.44 8.47 15.47
CA LEU A 83 1.65 9.22 16.70
C LEU A 83 3.15 9.40 16.97
N ASP A 84 3.93 8.33 16.87
CA ASP A 84 5.38 8.36 17.04
C ASP A 84 6.05 9.31 16.04
N ALA A 85 5.64 9.26 14.77
CA ALA A 85 6.14 10.16 13.73
C ALA A 85 5.84 11.63 14.05
N VAL A 86 4.60 11.94 14.48
CA VAL A 86 4.21 13.31 14.85
C VAL A 86 5.02 13.78 16.08
N VAL A 87 5.11 12.98 17.11
CA VAL A 87 5.84 13.33 18.34
C VAL A 87 7.33 13.55 18.05
N ARG A 88 7.97 12.64 17.30
CA ARG A 88 9.38 12.80 16.90
C ARG A 88 9.60 14.04 16.05
N THR A 89 8.70 14.31 15.10
CA THR A 89 8.82 15.50 14.24
C THR A 89 8.69 16.78 15.05
N LEU A 90 7.70 16.88 15.93
CA LEU A 90 7.53 18.04 16.80
C LEU A 90 8.72 18.23 17.73
N HIS A 91 9.22 17.14 18.35
CA HIS A 91 10.42 17.19 19.17
C HIS A 91 11.66 17.65 18.38
N ARG A 92 11.84 17.13 17.14
CA ARG A 92 12.95 17.54 16.27
C ARG A 92 12.86 19.00 15.84
N VAL A 93 11.66 19.50 15.53
CA VAL A 93 11.44 20.88 15.07
C VAL A 93 11.58 21.88 16.21
N TYR A 94 10.94 21.62 17.36
CA TYR A 94 10.82 22.63 18.41
C TYR A 94 11.87 22.49 19.52
N VAL A 95 12.39 21.28 19.76
CA VAL A 95 13.30 21.00 20.89
C VAL A 95 14.73 20.75 20.43
N SER A 96 14.97 19.67 19.69
CA SER A 96 16.34 19.24 19.37
C SER A 96 16.97 19.98 18.19
N ARG A 97 16.17 20.44 17.24
CA ARG A 97 16.59 21.09 15.97
C ARG A 97 17.67 20.30 15.19
N ARG A 98 17.69 18.95 15.36
CA ARG A 98 18.66 18.04 14.75
C ARG A 98 17.92 16.96 13.96
N ASN A 99 18.59 16.37 12.97
CA ASN A 99 18.11 15.26 12.15
C ASN A 99 16.76 15.56 11.45
N LEU A 100 16.58 16.80 10.98
CA LEU A 100 15.33 17.23 10.33
C LEU A 100 15.11 16.57 8.96
N LEU A 101 16.19 16.17 8.27
CA LEU A 101 16.18 15.56 6.94
C LEU A 101 16.66 14.09 6.97
N GLU A 102 16.55 13.42 8.10
CA GLU A 102 16.92 12.02 8.19
C GLU A 102 15.89 11.17 7.43
N TRP A 103 16.37 10.50 6.37
CA TRP A 103 15.55 9.64 5.52
C TRP A 103 16.25 8.30 5.32
N ALA A 104 15.54 7.21 5.61
CA ALA A 104 15.97 5.87 5.36
C ALA A 104 15.20 5.27 4.17
N THR A 105 15.88 4.66 3.22
CA THR A 105 15.22 4.01 2.09
C THR A 105 14.50 2.73 2.53
N ALA A 106 13.43 2.35 1.83
CA ALA A 106 12.72 1.09 2.08
C ALA A 106 13.66 -0.12 1.96
N ALA A 107 14.61 -0.09 1.02
CA ALA A 107 15.60 -1.14 0.83
C ALA A 107 16.53 -1.30 2.05
N GLN A 108 16.99 -0.19 2.66
CA GLN A 108 17.78 -0.23 3.89
C GLN A 108 17.01 -0.82 5.07
N LEU A 109 15.72 -0.48 5.20
CA LEU A 109 14.87 -1.06 6.23
C LEU A 109 14.61 -2.55 6.00
N GLN A 110 14.35 -2.96 4.75
CA GLN A 110 14.13 -4.38 4.42
C GLN A 110 15.38 -5.24 4.65
N SER A 111 16.56 -4.76 4.33
CA SER A 111 17.80 -5.51 4.54
C SER A 111 18.11 -5.76 6.02
N SER A 112 17.65 -4.91 6.92
CA SER A 112 17.82 -5.04 8.37
C SER A 112 16.79 -5.96 9.05
N LEU A 113 15.68 -6.27 8.37
CA LEU A 113 14.57 -7.04 8.92
C LEU A 113 14.63 -8.48 8.37
N LYS A 114 15.09 -9.43 9.18
CA LYS A 114 14.83 -10.84 8.89
C LYS A 114 13.36 -11.15 9.17
N PRO A 115 12.56 -11.60 8.18
CA PRO A 115 11.16 -11.90 8.38
C PRO A 115 11.03 -13.10 9.34
N SER A 116 10.66 -12.83 10.57
CA SER A 116 10.33 -13.85 11.57
C SER A 116 9.11 -13.43 12.36
N LEU A 117 8.28 -14.39 12.74
CA LEU A 117 7.07 -14.11 13.53
C LEU A 117 7.42 -13.35 14.82
N ALA A 118 8.44 -13.79 15.55
CA ALA A 118 8.89 -13.12 16.77
C ALA A 118 9.41 -11.68 16.50
N GLY A 119 10.12 -11.47 15.39
CA GLY A 119 10.55 -10.13 14.96
C GLY A 119 9.38 -9.21 14.67
N THR A 120 8.34 -9.71 13.99
CA THR A 120 7.13 -8.94 13.70
C THR A 120 6.36 -8.58 14.98
N TYR A 121 6.25 -9.50 15.95
CA TYR A 121 5.65 -9.19 17.26
C TYR A 121 6.45 -8.14 18.04
N ARG A 122 7.78 -8.17 17.99
CA ARG A 122 8.62 -7.12 18.61
C ARG A 122 8.43 -5.77 17.94
N LEU A 123 8.38 -5.73 16.60
CA LEU A 123 8.19 -4.50 15.85
C LEU A 123 6.80 -3.89 16.09
N MET A 124 5.77 -4.73 16.15
CA MET A 124 4.38 -4.32 16.32
C MET A 124 3.89 -4.42 17.76
N PHE A 125 4.80 -4.54 18.74
CA PHE A 125 4.44 -4.62 20.16
C PHE A 125 3.42 -3.56 20.62
N PRO A 126 3.50 -2.28 20.19
CA PRO A 126 2.51 -1.28 20.60
C PRO A 126 1.08 -1.62 20.16
N SER A 127 0.90 -2.29 19.01
CA SER A 127 -0.43 -2.76 18.58
C SER A 127 -1.00 -3.80 19.55
N VAL A 128 -0.17 -4.76 19.95
CA VAL A 128 -0.54 -5.79 20.91
C VAL A 128 -0.85 -5.15 22.28
N ALA A 129 -0.02 -4.21 22.73
CA ALA A 129 -0.23 -3.49 23.98
C ALA A 129 -1.56 -2.72 24.00
N ILE A 130 -1.93 -2.06 22.89
CA ILE A 130 -3.22 -1.38 22.74
C ILE A 130 -4.37 -2.41 22.79
N GLY A 131 -4.27 -3.53 22.07
CA GLY A 131 -5.28 -4.59 22.07
C GLY A 131 -5.48 -5.18 23.47
N VAL A 132 -4.39 -5.50 24.17
CA VAL A 132 -4.43 -6.00 25.55
C VAL A 132 -5.01 -4.95 26.51
N ALA A 133 -4.62 -3.67 26.38
CA ALA A 133 -5.16 -2.60 27.24
C ALA A 133 -6.68 -2.44 27.05
N VAL A 134 -7.19 -2.50 25.84
CA VAL A 134 -8.64 -2.47 25.54
C VAL A 134 -9.33 -3.69 26.14
N PHE A 135 -8.74 -4.87 26.01
CA PHE A 135 -9.28 -6.10 26.59
C PHE A 135 -9.33 -6.05 28.12
N LEU A 136 -8.25 -5.60 28.76
CA LEU A 136 -8.21 -5.44 30.22
C LEU A 136 -9.19 -4.36 30.71
N ALA A 137 -9.35 -3.28 29.97
CA ALA A 137 -10.29 -2.23 30.30
C ALA A 137 -11.76 -2.71 30.23
N PHE A 138 -12.07 -3.63 29.32
CA PHE A 138 -13.39 -4.25 29.26
C PHE A 138 -13.76 -5.00 30.54
N PHE A 139 -12.81 -5.78 31.11
CA PHE A 139 -13.06 -6.57 32.31
C PHE A 139 -12.76 -5.85 33.63
N GLY A 140 -11.86 -4.87 33.63
CA GLY A 140 -11.30 -4.26 34.85
C GLY A 140 -11.95 -2.95 35.29
N LEU A 141 -12.65 -2.25 34.39
CA LEU A 141 -13.30 -0.99 34.75
C LEU A 141 -14.73 -1.24 35.27
N PRO A 142 -15.16 -0.52 36.32
CA PRO A 142 -16.51 -0.69 36.86
C PRO A 142 -17.64 -0.43 35.88
N SER A 143 -17.44 0.51 34.94
CA SER A 143 -18.36 0.78 33.83
C SER A 143 -18.09 -0.10 32.60
N GLY A 144 -16.93 -0.77 32.55
CA GLY A 144 -16.46 -1.55 31.41
C GLY A 144 -16.34 -0.75 30.12
N LEU A 145 -15.65 -1.31 29.14
CA LEU A 145 -15.82 -0.87 27.76
C LEU A 145 -16.97 -1.65 27.12
N SER A 146 -17.58 -1.09 26.06
CA SER A 146 -18.61 -1.85 25.33
C SER A 146 -18.04 -3.14 24.74
N ALA A 147 -18.83 -4.23 24.75
CA ALA A 147 -18.46 -5.53 24.15
C ALA A 147 -18.11 -5.41 22.65
N ALA A 148 -18.54 -4.34 21.97
CA ALA A 148 -18.15 -4.02 20.60
C ALA A 148 -16.62 -3.83 20.43
N SER A 149 -15.88 -3.58 21.52
CA SER A 149 -14.41 -3.44 21.51
C SER A 149 -13.67 -4.77 21.36
N LEU A 150 -14.26 -5.89 21.82
CA LEU A 150 -13.58 -7.18 21.92
C LEU A 150 -13.08 -7.74 20.58
N PRO A 151 -13.86 -7.75 19.48
CA PRO A 151 -13.39 -8.24 18.20
C PRO A 151 -12.19 -7.46 17.66
N LEU A 152 -12.20 -6.13 17.85
CA LEU A 152 -11.12 -5.26 17.40
C LEU A 152 -9.87 -5.41 18.30
N ALA A 153 -10.04 -5.53 19.61
CA ALA A 153 -8.94 -5.82 20.53
C ALA A 153 -8.24 -7.12 20.17
N LEU A 154 -9.00 -8.19 19.89
CA LEU A 154 -8.46 -9.46 19.43
C LEU A 154 -7.73 -9.32 18.09
N ALA A 155 -8.32 -8.62 17.12
CA ALA A 155 -7.70 -8.37 15.83
C ALA A 155 -6.35 -7.62 15.98
N TRP A 156 -6.26 -6.66 16.89
CA TRP A 156 -5.01 -5.91 17.14
C TRP A 156 -3.95 -6.74 17.85
N CYS A 157 -4.32 -7.68 18.71
CA CYS A 157 -3.40 -8.66 19.27
C CYS A 157 -2.86 -9.64 18.23
N LEU A 158 -3.68 -9.99 17.24
CA LEU A 158 -3.31 -10.89 16.12
C LEU A 158 -2.68 -10.15 14.92
N ALA A 159 -2.70 -8.82 14.92
CA ALA A 159 -2.18 -8.00 13.83
C ALA A 159 -0.73 -8.35 13.41
N PRO A 160 0.22 -8.64 14.33
CA PRO A 160 1.56 -9.06 13.93
C PRO A 160 1.59 -10.40 13.20
N ALA A 161 0.77 -11.37 13.61
CA ALA A 161 0.67 -12.67 12.93
C ALA A 161 0.08 -12.50 11.53
N PHE A 162 -0.96 -11.68 11.39
CA PHE A 162 -1.54 -11.31 10.10
C PHE A 162 -0.52 -10.62 9.20
N ALA A 163 0.20 -9.61 9.72
CA ALA A 163 1.24 -8.90 8.97
C ALA A 163 2.36 -9.84 8.50
N TYR A 164 2.81 -10.75 9.37
CA TYR A 164 3.79 -11.78 9.01
C TYR A 164 3.28 -12.67 7.88
N TRP A 165 2.05 -13.15 7.97
CA TRP A 165 1.44 -14.03 6.98
C TRP A 165 1.32 -13.38 5.59
N ILE A 166 0.82 -12.14 5.51
CA ILE A 166 0.71 -11.43 4.23
C ILE A 166 2.06 -10.99 3.65
N SER A 167 3.11 -10.91 4.48
CA SER A 167 4.46 -10.55 4.06
C SER A 167 5.31 -11.75 3.63
N MET A 168 4.78 -12.97 3.77
CA MET A 168 5.46 -14.13 3.24
C MET A 168 5.56 -14.04 1.71
N PRO A 169 6.72 -14.29 1.12
CA PRO A 169 6.83 -14.37 -0.33
C PRO A 169 5.81 -15.40 -0.82
N ALA A 170 5.05 -15.04 -1.85
CA ALA A 170 4.22 -16.01 -2.54
C ALA A 170 5.13 -17.22 -2.88
N LEU A 171 4.68 -18.43 -2.51
CA LEU A 171 5.35 -19.66 -2.95
C LEU A 171 5.63 -19.47 -4.43
N ASP A 172 6.90 -19.54 -4.77
CA ASP A 172 7.38 -19.43 -6.14
C ASP A 172 6.51 -20.36 -6.99
N ARG A 173 5.48 -19.79 -7.61
CA ARG A 173 4.79 -20.52 -8.66
C ARG A 173 5.86 -20.61 -9.71
N SER A 174 6.59 -21.75 -9.65
CA SER A 174 7.61 -22.13 -10.59
C SER A 174 7.27 -21.47 -11.92
N SER A 175 8.17 -20.71 -12.45
CA SER A 175 8.04 -20.03 -13.73
C SER A 175 7.29 -20.96 -14.67
N ALA A 176 5.96 -20.78 -14.77
CA ALA A 176 5.19 -21.50 -15.74
C ALA A 176 5.91 -21.19 -17.05
N GLU A 177 6.49 -22.21 -17.67
CA GLU A 177 7.19 -22.03 -18.94
C GLU A 177 6.19 -21.33 -19.85
N LEU A 178 6.47 -20.07 -20.15
CA LEU A 178 5.63 -19.27 -21.02
C LEU A 178 5.56 -20.02 -22.36
N GLU A 179 4.35 -20.21 -22.82
CA GLU A 179 4.08 -20.77 -24.15
C GLU A 179 4.95 -20.06 -25.20
N GLN A 180 5.51 -20.79 -26.14
CA GLN A 180 6.51 -20.22 -27.07
C GLN A 180 5.98 -19.00 -27.83
N ASP A 181 4.69 -18.99 -28.16
CA ASP A 181 4.05 -17.86 -28.84
C ASP A 181 3.98 -16.62 -27.96
N VAL A 182 3.62 -16.77 -26.67
CA VAL A 182 3.62 -15.68 -25.70
C VAL A 182 5.04 -15.14 -25.50
N ARG A 183 6.03 -16.01 -25.41
CA ARG A 183 7.45 -15.62 -25.30
C ARG A 183 7.90 -14.81 -26.53
N ARG A 184 7.51 -15.25 -27.74
CA ARG A 184 7.82 -14.54 -28.99
C ARG A 184 7.20 -13.13 -29.00
N ASP A 185 5.95 -13.01 -28.59
CA ASP A 185 5.25 -11.74 -28.59
C ASP A 185 5.80 -10.78 -27.53
N LEU A 186 6.16 -11.28 -26.34
CA LEU A 186 6.85 -10.48 -25.34
C LEU A 186 8.20 -9.96 -25.85
N ARG A 187 8.98 -10.80 -26.56
CA ARG A 187 10.23 -10.36 -27.21
C ARG A 187 10.02 -9.28 -28.26
N LYS A 188 8.96 -9.38 -29.07
CA LYS A 188 8.61 -8.31 -30.03
C LYS A 188 8.28 -6.99 -29.33
N ILE A 189 7.52 -7.04 -28.24
CA ILE A 189 7.19 -5.86 -27.43
C ILE A 189 8.47 -5.26 -26.85
N ALA A 190 9.32 -6.07 -26.25
CA ALA A 190 10.59 -5.64 -25.69
C ALA A 190 11.50 -4.99 -26.75
N LEU A 191 11.61 -5.59 -27.93
CA LEU A 191 12.38 -5.02 -29.05
C LEU A 191 11.80 -3.68 -29.52
N ARG A 192 10.48 -3.53 -29.59
CA ARG A 192 9.83 -2.25 -29.93
C ARG A 192 10.12 -1.17 -28.88
N THR A 193 10.10 -1.54 -27.61
CA THR A 193 10.45 -0.64 -26.50
C THR A 193 11.92 -0.20 -26.59
N TRP A 194 12.83 -1.16 -26.86
CA TRP A 194 14.26 -0.85 -27.05
C TRP A 194 14.52 0.11 -28.20
N ARG A 195 13.79 0.01 -29.31
CA ARG A 195 13.94 0.90 -30.47
C ARG A 195 13.77 2.38 -30.14
N TYR A 196 13.04 2.72 -29.10
CA TYR A 196 12.96 4.10 -28.63
C TYR A 196 14.33 4.63 -28.21
N PHE A 197 15.07 3.86 -27.44
CA PHE A 197 16.40 4.27 -27.01
C PHE A 197 17.42 4.21 -28.16
N ASP A 198 17.37 3.20 -28.99
CA ASP A 198 18.21 3.05 -30.18
C ASP A 198 18.06 4.23 -31.15
N ALA A 199 16.85 4.73 -31.32
CA ALA A 199 16.55 5.85 -32.21
C ALA A 199 16.86 7.23 -31.61
N HIS A 200 16.73 7.40 -30.31
CA HIS A 200 16.73 8.72 -29.67
C HIS A 200 17.90 8.99 -28.71
N VAL A 201 18.70 7.99 -28.38
CA VAL A 201 19.93 8.18 -27.60
C VAL A 201 21.08 8.43 -28.59
N VAL A 202 21.35 9.69 -28.82
CA VAL A 202 22.28 10.13 -29.88
C VAL A 202 23.42 10.96 -29.30
N SER A 203 24.52 11.08 -30.06
CA SER A 203 25.71 11.83 -29.63
C SER A 203 25.45 13.33 -29.46
N SER A 204 24.51 13.90 -30.22
CA SER A 204 24.09 15.31 -30.05
C SER A 204 23.53 15.63 -28.66
N ASP A 205 22.95 14.64 -28.00
CA ASP A 205 22.37 14.75 -26.66
C ASP A 205 23.28 14.08 -25.60
N ASN A 206 24.58 14.00 -25.88
CA ASN A 206 25.58 13.38 -24.99
C ASN A 206 25.27 11.93 -24.63
N MET A 207 24.64 11.17 -25.52
CA MET A 207 24.19 9.79 -25.28
C MET A 207 23.21 9.64 -24.11
N LEU A 208 22.44 10.70 -23.82
CA LEU A 208 21.40 10.69 -22.80
C LEU A 208 20.02 10.45 -23.42
N PRO A 209 19.14 9.69 -22.76
CA PRO A 209 17.79 9.48 -23.24
C PRO A 209 16.96 10.75 -23.12
N PRO A 210 16.15 11.11 -24.15
CA PRO A 210 15.24 12.24 -24.05
C PRO A 210 14.12 11.94 -23.06
N ASP A 211 13.44 13.01 -22.62
CA ASP A 211 12.33 12.91 -21.67
C ASP A 211 11.12 12.21 -22.27
N ASN A 212 10.74 12.62 -23.46
CA ASN A 212 9.66 12.01 -24.23
C ASN A 212 9.81 12.29 -25.74
N PHE A 213 9.03 11.56 -26.52
CA PHE A 213 8.77 11.80 -27.91
C PHE A 213 7.26 12.01 -28.10
N GLN A 214 6.89 13.18 -28.58
CA GLN A 214 5.50 13.52 -28.89
C GLN A 214 5.25 13.23 -30.35
N GLU A 215 4.23 12.44 -30.68
CA GLU A 215 3.86 12.11 -32.07
C GLU A 215 2.84 13.09 -32.64
N ASP A 216 1.87 13.55 -31.84
CA ASP A 216 0.75 14.39 -32.22
C ASP A 216 0.74 15.68 -31.39
N PRO A 217 0.48 16.88 -31.94
CA PRO A 217 0.12 17.18 -33.35
C PRO A 217 1.29 17.20 -34.36
N LEU A 218 2.53 17.25 -33.86
CA LEU A 218 3.75 17.19 -34.67
C LEU A 218 4.82 16.37 -33.95
N PRO A 219 5.58 15.52 -34.65
CA PRO A 219 6.67 14.78 -34.07
C PRO A 219 7.70 15.70 -33.45
N GLN A 220 7.91 15.62 -32.15
CA GLN A 220 8.86 16.43 -31.40
C GLN A 220 9.55 15.64 -30.29
N ILE A 221 10.87 15.77 -30.22
CA ILE A 221 11.70 15.18 -29.17
C ILE A 221 11.94 16.22 -28.07
N ALA A 222 11.73 15.85 -26.83
CA ALA A 222 12.09 16.70 -25.69
C ALA A 222 13.56 16.41 -25.27
N HIS A 223 14.50 17.25 -25.73
CA HIS A 223 15.95 17.09 -25.52
C HIS A 223 16.43 17.31 -24.06
N ARG A 224 15.53 17.25 -23.11
CA ARG A 224 15.85 17.24 -21.66
C ARG A 224 15.79 15.80 -21.16
N THR A 225 16.47 15.50 -20.06
CA THR A 225 16.44 14.19 -19.43
C THR A 225 16.24 14.31 -17.91
N SER A 226 15.99 13.18 -17.25
CA SER A 226 15.87 13.08 -15.80
C SER A 226 16.64 11.86 -15.28
N PRO A 227 16.99 11.82 -13.99
CA PRO A 227 17.59 10.64 -13.38
C PRO A 227 16.74 9.37 -13.57
N THR A 228 15.41 9.51 -13.60
CA THR A 228 14.47 8.41 -13.87
C THR A 228 14.65 7.87 -15.29
N ASN A 229 14.72 8.75 -16.28
CA ASN A 229 14.90 8.34 -17.69
C ASN A 229 16.25 7.68 -17.91
N ILE A 230 17.30 8.17 -17.27
CA ILE A 230 18.63 7.55 -17.29
C ILE A 230 18.56 6.15 -16.66
N GLY A 231 17.89 6.01 -15.51
CA GLY A 231 17.71 4.71 -14.84
C GLY A 231 16.94 3.71 -15.70
N LEU A 232 15.88 4.14 -16.39
CA LEU A 232 15.11 3.30 -17.31
C LEU A 232 15.94 2.90 -18.55
N TYR A 233 16.76 3.82 -19.07
CA TYR A 233 17.67 3.50 -20.19
C TYR A 233 18.71 2.45 -19.79
N LEU A 234 19.34 2.58 -18.62
CA LEU A 234 20.29 1.61 -18.11
C LEU A 234 19.64 0.23 -17.91
N LEU A 235 18.45 0.19 -17.32
CA LEU A 235 17.70 -1.06 -17.14
C LEU A 235 17.37 -1.70 -18.49
N SER A 236 16.91 -0.89 -19.45
CA SER A 236 16.57 -1.37 -20.80
C SER A 236 17.81 -1.89 -21.55
N THR A 237 18.97 -1.25 -21.35
CA THR A 237 20.24 -1.69 -21.94
C THR A 237 20.64 -3.07 -21.41
N VAL A 238 20.61 -3.26 -20.10
CA VAL A 238 20.91 -4.57 -19.48
C VAL A 238 19.94 -5.63 -19.97
N SER A 239 18.64 -5.31 -20.02
CA SER A 239 17.62 -6.25 -20.51
C SER A 239 17.80 -6.62 -21.97
N ALA A 240 18.22 -5.67 -22.81
CA ALA A 240 18.49 -5.94 -24.24
C ALA A 240 19.73 -6.83 -24.46
N CYS A 241 20.72 -6.78 -23.56
CA CYS A 241 21.88 -7.67 -23.63
C CYS A 241 21.54 -9.13 -23.23
N GLU A 242 20.50 -9.34 -22.45
CA GLU A 242 20.06 -10.67 -21.97
C GLU A 242 19.03 -11.34 -22.91
N MET A 243 18.48 -10.64 -23.90
CA MET A 243 17.49 -11.14 -24.86
C MET A 243 18.10 -11.83 -26.09
#